data_f7e8db61658084556610906e673dba8d
#
_entry.id   f7e8db61658084556610906e673dba8d
#
_cell.length_a   1.000
_cell.length_b   1.000
_cell.length_c   1.000
_cell.angle_alpha   90.00
_cell.angle_beta   90.00
_cell.angle_gamma   90.00
#
_symmetry.space_group_name_H-M   'P 1'
#
loop_
_entity.id
_entity.type
_entity.pdbx_description
1 polymer ?
#
loop_
_entity_poly.entity_id
_entity_poly.type
_entity_poly.pdbx_seq_one_letter_code
_entity_poly.pdbx_strand_id
1 'polypeptide(L)'
;IKNYILLFNNKITIMIKLLILFFISSFAVKAQYYTITYLKVAPENISNFERLETDYWSKIASQNIKDGKQLGWALMKKFGTAGNNDVNYAFINAHESISDLLNPGWMDSAKKLGYNTQDISSEYEVYEMHHYKIQDQIIGNNDAKVWIWNYARPKNLSGFLSENMKIWKPIHSRSIKSNSNTMKNWGIGTKLYPVGQEESTVMTWDGFGSIKDALETLDLSDWVAPKGSKMNEYDPDGFRLRVIWEQVKFVGASE
;
A
#
# COMPACT_ATOMS: atom_id res chain seq x y z
N ILE A 1 51.22 -30.85 9.62
CA ILE A 1 49.82 -31.26 9.84
C ILE A 1 49.02 -30.09 10.44
N LYS A 2 49.49 -29.38 11.47
CA LYS A 2 48.77 -28.24 12.10
C LYS A 2 48.38 -27.10 11.13
N ASN A 3 49.24 -26.76 10.19
CA ASN A 3 49.00 -25.69 9.20
C ASN A 3 47.95 -26.08 8.12
N TYR A 4 47.85 -27.37 7.81
CA TYR A 4 46.83 -27.86 6.86
C TYR A 4 45.41 -27.84 7.47
N ILE A 5 45.28 -28.13 8.77
CA ILE A 5 44.01 -28.09 9.48
C ILE A 5 43.49 -26.65 9.60
N LEU A 6 44.37 -25.66 9.83
CA LEU A 6 44.00 -24.23 9.90
C LEU A 6 43.52 -23.69 8.53
N LEU A 7 44.20 -24.08 7.45
CA LEU A 7 43.81 -23.70 6.09
C LEU A 7 42.45 -24.33 5.64
N PHE A 8 42.19 -25.56 6.09
CA PHE A 8 40.92 -26.26 5.79
C PHE A 8 39.77 -25.62 6.56
N ASN A 9 39.93 -25.30 7.82
CA ASN A 9 38.91 -24.62 8.66
C ASN A 9 38.61 -23.21 8.14
N ASN A 10 39.59 -22.46 7.69
CA ASN A 10 39.37 -21.14 7.09
C ASN A 10 38.58 -21.21 5.76
N LYS A 11 38.84 -22.21 4.90
CA LYS A 11 38.09 -22.41 3.65
C LYS A 11 36.63 -22.80 3.93
N ILE A 12 36.39 -23.67 4.92
CA ILE A 12 35.00 -24.03 5.34
C ILE A 12 34.28 -22.82 5.90
N THR A 13 34.91 -22.00 6.73
CA THR A 13 34.31 -20.81 7.31
C THR A 13 33.98 -19.76 6.24
N ILE A 14 34.83 -19.59 5.24
CA ILE A 14 34.59 -18.69 4.09
C ILE A 14 33.44 -19.22 3.22
N MET A 15 33.39 -20.53 2.97
CA MET A 15 32.34 -21.18 2.20
C MET A 15 30.97 -21.08 2.90
N ILE A 16 30.92 -21.26 4.24
CA ILE A 16 29.70 -21.09 5.02
C ILE A 16 29.25 -19.62 5.02
N LYS A 17 30.18 -18.65 5.16
CA LYS A 17 29.85 -17.22 5.06
C LYS A 17 29.33 -16.83 3.67
N LEU A 18 29.91 -17.39 2.59
CA LEU A 18 29.43 -17.20 1.21
C LEU A 18 28.05 -17.85 0.98
N LEU A 19 27.80 -19.05 1.54
CA LEU A 19 26.48 -19.71 1.49
C LEU A 19 25.42 -18.90 2.23
N ILE A 20 25.74 -18.36 3.42
CA ILE A 20 24.84 -17.51 4.20
C ILE A 20 24.57 -16.20 3.43
N LEU A 21 25.59 -15.60 2.79
CA LEU A 21 25.40 -14.40 1.94
C LEU A 21 24.50 -14.69 0.74
N PHE A 22 24.61 -15.89 0.13
CA PHE A 22 23.78 -16.30 -1.00
C PHE A 22 22.32 -16.59 -0.59
N PHE A 23 22.10 -17.08 0.64
CA PHE A 23 20.76 -17.27 1.20
C PHE A 23 20.08 -15.94 1.58
N ILE A 24 20.86 -14.92 1.96
CA ILE A 24 20.32 -13.59 2.28
C ILE A 24 19.96 -12.80 1.01
N SER A 25 20.59 -13.09 -0.14
CA SER A 25 20.32 -12.41 -1.42
C SER A 25 19.11 -12.97 -2.19
N SER A 26 18.51 -14.06 -1.73
CA SER A 26 17.32 -14.68 -2.35
C SER A 26 15.98 -14.26 -1.72
N PHE A 27 15.93 -13.19 -0.92
CA PHE A 27 14.68 -12.45 -0.77
C PHE A 27 14.43 -11.70 -2.08
N ALA A 28 13.99 -12.45 -3.09
CA ALA A 28 13.31 -11.87 -4.23
C ALA A 28 12.25 -10.94 -3.64
N VAL A 29 12.30 -9.65 -4.01
CA VAL A 29 11.21 -8.71 -3.71
C VAL A 29 10.00 -9.34 -4.40
N LYS A 30 9.20 -10.11 -3.62
CA LYS A 30 8.00 -10.72 -4.15
C LYS A 30 7.11 -9.58 -4.57
N ALA A 31 6.74 -9.58 -5.84
CA ALA A 31 5.85 -8.57 -6.38
C ALA A 31 4.55 -8.62 -5.55
N GLN A 32 4.24 -7.52 -4.90
CA GLN A 32 3.01 -7.39 -4.12
C GLN A 32 1.96 -6.73 -4.99
N TYR A 33 0.73 -7.18 -4.83
CA TYR A 33 -0.43 -6.67 -5.55
C TYR A 33 -1.45 -6.19 -4.53
N TYR A 34 -2.19 -5.16 -4.88
CA TYR A 34 -3.34 -4.77 -4.08
C TYR A 34 -4.53 -4.40 -4.93
N THR A 35 -5.70 -4.64 -4.37
CA THR A 35 -6.97 -4.21 -4.90
C THR A 35 -7.49 -3.08 -4.04
N ILE A 36 -7.96 -2.01 -4.68
CA ILE A 36 -8.76 -0.98 -4.04
C ILE A 36 -10.18 -1.13 -4.57
N THR A 37 -11.13 -1.38 -3.68
CA THR A 37 -12.55 -1.41 -4.00
C THR A 37 -13.20 -0.16 -3.42
N TYR A 38 -13.68 0.72 -4.29
CA TYR A 38 -14.35 1.98 -3.92
C TYR A 38 -15.82 1.74 -3.69
N LEU A 39 -16.32 2.25 -2.58
CA LEU A 39 -17.67 1.98 -2.09
C LEU A 39 -18.46 3.27 -1.87
N LYS A 40 -19.76 3.16 -2.09
CA LYS A 40 -20.76 4.10 -1.62
C LYS A 40 -21.59 3.42 -0.53
N VAL A 41 -21.52 3.97 0.67
CA VAL A 41 -22.35 3.56 1.83
C VAL A 41 -23.34 4.68 2.11
N ALA A 42 -24.63 4.37 2.10
CA ALA A 42 -25.67 5.34 2.41
C ALA A 42 -25.53 5.86 3.86
N PRO A 43 -25.82 7.14 4.13
CA PRO A 43 -25.60 7.74 5.45
C PRO A 43 -26.23 6.95 6.61
N GLU A 44 -27.43 6.42 6.42
CA GLU A 44 -28.17 5.60 7.39
C GLU A 44 -27.51 4.27 7.70
N ASN A 45 -26.71 3.74 6.77
CA ASN A 45 -26.04 2.43 6.89
C ASN A 45 -24.62 2.53 7.47
N ILE A 46 -24.02 3.73 7.54
CA ILE A 46 -22.61 3.92 7.93
C ILE A 46 -22.26 3.25 9.26
N SER A 47 -23.05 3.47 10.29
CA SER A 47 -22.75 2.93 11.64
C SER A 47 -22.76 1.40 11.66
N ASN A 48 -23.74 0.78 10.99
CA ASN A 48 -23.80 -0.68 10.88
C ASN A 48 -22.69 -1.24 9.99
N PHE A 49 -22.39 -0.57 8.87
CA PHE A 49 -21.29 -0.93 7.98
C PHE A 49 -19.95 -0.93 8.73
N GLU A 50 -19.57 0.20 9.36
CA GLU A 50 -18.30 0.28 10.10
C GLU A 50 -18.22 -0.78 11.21
N ARG A 51 -19.30 -1.04 11.94
CA ARG A 51 -19.35 -2.08 12.97
C ARG A 51 -19.13 -3.48 12.40
N LEU A 52 -19.82 -3.86 11.33
CA LEU A 52 -19.68 -5.18 10.72
C LEU A 52 -18.29 -5.40 10.15
N GLU A 53 -17.74 -4.38 9.50
CA GLU A 53 -16.38 -4.44 8.93
C GLU A 53 -15.31 -4.53 10.04
N THR A 54 -15.47 -3.78 11.13
CA THR A 54 -14.46 -3.76 12.21
C THR A 54 -14.58 -4.96 13.16
N ASP A 55 -15.79 -5.47 13.43
CA ASP A 55 -16.00 -6.54 14.40
C ASP A 55 -15.91 -7.95 13.80
N TYR A 56 -16.22 -8.11 12.52
CA TYR A 56 -16.30 -9.41 11.84
C TYR A 56 -15.35 -9.53 10.66
N TRP A 57 -15.46 -8.66 9.64
CA TRP A 57 -14.65 -8.78 8.44
C TRP A 57 -13.16 -8.57 8.69
N SER A 58 -12.79 -7.73 9.64
CA SER A 58 -11.39 -7.59 10.06
C SER A 58 -10.82 -8.90 10.65
N LYS A 59 -11.64 -9.70 11.35
CA LYS A 59 -11.22 -11.01 11.88
C LYS A 59 -11.10 -12.04 10.77
N ILE A 60 -11.99 -11.99 9.77
CA ILE A 60 -11.89 -12.83 8.57
C ILE A 60 -10.61 -12.48 7.80
N ALA A 61 -10.31 -11.19 7.64
CA ALA A 61 -9.04 -10.73 7.06
C ALA A 61 -7.82 -11.24 7.85
N SER A 62 -7.85 -11.17 9.18
CA SER A 62 -6.80 -11.72 10.04
C SER A 62 -6.61 -13.23 9.83
N GLN A 63 -7.71 -13.98 9.67
CA GLN A 63 -7.64 -15.42 9.36
C GLN A 63 -7.06 -15.67 7.96
N ASN A 64 -7.44 -14.88 6.94
CA ASN A 64 -6.86 -14.96 5.61
C ASN A 64 -5.34 -14.73 5.61
N ILE A 65 -4.88 -13.76 6.41
CA ILE A 65 -3.45 -13.46 6.57
C ILE A 65 -2.73 -14.65 7.23
N LYS A 66 -3.30 -15.23 8.28
CA LYS A 66 -2.75 -16.44 8.93
C LYS A 66 -2.68 -17.64 7.99
N ASP A 67 -3.64 -17.75 7.08
CA ASP A 67 -3.70 -18.83 6.07
C ASP A 67 -2.79 -18.54 4.86
N GLY A 68 -2.07 -17.42 4.82
CA GLY A 68 -1.18 -17.01 3.73
C GLY A 68 -1.90 -16.63 2.43
N LYS A 69 -3.20 -16.30 2.51
CA LYS A 69 -4.03 -15.89 1.36
C LYS A 69 -4.01 -14.39 1.10
N GLN A 70 -3.60 -13.62 2.10
CA GLN A 70 -3.59 -12.18 2.08
C GLN A 70 -2.40 -11.65 2.89
N LEU A 71 -1.87 -10.49 2.53
CA LEU A 71 -0.78 -9.82 3.24
C LEU A 71 -1.30 -8.71 4.17
N GLY A 72 -2.45 -8.12 3.83
CA GLY A 72 -3.04 -7.04 4.59
C GLY A 72 -4.42 -6.67 4.09
N TRP A 73 -5.20 -6.07 4.99
CA TRP A 73 -6.53 -5.53 4.72
C TRP A 73 -6.69 -4.18 5.42
N ALA A 74 -7.36 -3.23 4.75
CA ALA A 74 -7.74 -1.98 5.38
C ALA A 74 -9.12 -1.52 4.94
N LEU A 75 -9.85 -0.90 5.87
CA LEU A 75 -11.02 -0.08 5.61
C LEU A 75 -10.62 1.38 5.72
N MET A 76 -10.87 2.12 4.64
CA MET A 76 -10.57 3.54 4.53
C MET A 76 -11.85 4.34 4.36
N LYS A 77 -11.93 5.52 5.01
CA LYS A 77 -13.01 6.49 4.89
C LYS A 77 -12.50 7.74 4.21
N LYS A 78 -13.19 8.21 3.16
CA LYS A 78 -12.80 9.42 2.45
C LYS A 78 -13.04 10.66 3.31
N PHE A 79 -12.02 11.52 3.40
CA PHE A 79 -12.16 12.82 4.02
C PHE A 79 -12.83 13.81 3.09
N GLY A 80 -13.95 14.37 3.49
CA GLY A 80 -14.71 15.34 2.70
C GLY A 80 -15.27 14.74 1.40
N THR A 81 -15.55 15.63 0.44
CA THR A 81 -16.03 15.27 -0.90
C THR A 81 -14.96 15.59 -1.93
N ALA A 82 -14.58 14.60 -2.75
CA ALA A 82 -13.62 14.77 -3.83
C ALA A 82 -14.01 13.90 -5.03
N GLY A 83 -13.74 14.41 -6.23
CA GLY A 83 -14.15 13.74 -7.48
C GLY A 83 -15.66 13.89 -7.76
N ASN A 84 -16.10 13.26 -8.84
CA ASN A 84 -17.48 13.37 -9.33
C ASN A 84 -18.37 12.20 -8.89
N ASN A 85 -18.04 11.52 -7.83
CA ASN A 85 -18.77 10.35 -7.35
C ASN A 85 -19.05 10.43 -5.85
N ASP A 86 -20.05 9.69 -5.42
CA ASP A 86 -20.48 9.59 -4.03
C ASP A 86 -19.66 8.58 -3.20
N VAL A 87 -18.53 8.13 -3.71
CA VAL A 87 -17.64 7.21 -2.98
C VAL A 87 -17.21 7.82 -1.67
N ASN A 88 -17.43 7.09 -0.58
CA ASN A 88 -17.08 7.53 0.77
C ASN A 88 -16.23 6.51 1.56
N TYR A 89 -16.13 5.26 1.08
CA TYR A 89 -15.27 4.23 1.64
C TYR A 89 -14.44 3.53 0.57
N ALA A 90 -13.36 2.88 1.01
CA ALA A 90 -12.60 1.97 0.19
C ALA A 90 -12.04 0.81 1.01
N PHE A 91 -12.08 -0.40 0.43
CA PHE A 91 -11.29 -1.53 0.92
C PHE A 91 -9.94 -1.56 0.20
N ILE A 92 -8.89 -1.87 0.95
CA ILE A 92 -7.59 -2.24 0.41
C ILE A 92 -7.32 -3.70 0.78
N ASN A 93 -7.01 -4.52 -0.21
CA ASN A 93 -6.64 -5.92 -0.05
C ASN A 93 -5.26 -6.13 -0.68
N ALA A 94 -4.25 -6.49 0.12
CA ALA A 94 -2.89 -6.74 -0.34
C ALA A 94 -2.62 -8.24 -0.45
N HIS A 95 -2.00 -8.65 -1.56
CA HIS A 95 -1.71 -10.05 -1.89
C HIS A 95 -0.28 -10.23 -2.41
N GLU A 96 0.26 -11.44 -2.26
CA GLU A 96 1.60 -11.76 -2.73
C GLU A 96 1.63 -12.01 -4.25
N SER A 97 0.55 -12.56 -4.78
CA SER A 97 0.41 -12.94 -6.19
C SER A 97 -0.93 -12.53 -6.79
N ILE A 98 -1.00 -12.52 -8.14
CA ILE A 98 -2.27 -12.35 -8.86
C ILE A 98 -3.23 -13.51 -8.58
N SER A 99 -2.70 -14.73 -8.39
CA SER A 99 -3.53 -15.89 -8.05
C SER A 99 -4.27 -15.69 -6.72
N ASP A 100 -3.58 -15.18 -5.70
CA ASP A 100 -4.19 -14.89 -4.40
C ASP A 100 -5.16 -13.71 -4.47
N LEU A 101 -4.83 -12.70 -5.28
CA LEU A 101 -5.72 -11.56 -5.53
C LEU A 101 -7.06 -12.03 -6.16
N LEU A 102 -7.03 -13.00 -7.08
CA LEU A 102 -8.22 -13.55 -7.73
C LEU A 102 -8.98 -14.55 -6.86
N ASN A 103 -8.32 -15.16 -5.85
CA ASN A 103 -8.89 -16.17 -4.97
C ASN A 103 -8.60 -15.85 -3.50
N PRO A 104 -9.16 -14.77 -2.95
CA PRO A 104 -8.79 -14.25 -1.64
C PRO A 104 -9.22 -15.11 -0.44
N GLY A 105 -10.04 -16.16 -0.64
CA GLY A 105 -10.37 -17.13 0.41
C GLY A 105 -11.34 -16.64 1.50
N TRP A 106 -12.05 -15.54 1.29
CA TRP A 106 -12.95 -14.92 2.29
C TRP A 106 -13.97 -15.88 2.89
N MET A 107 -14.63 -16.68 2.05
CA MET A 107 -15.69 -17.62 2.48
C MET A 107 -15.13 -18.76 3.34
N ASP A 108 -13.94 -19.28 2.98
CA ASP A 108 -13.29 -20.34 3.75
C ASP A 108 -12.86 -19.84 5.14
N SER A 109 -12.32 -18.63 5.22
CA SER A 109 -11.92 -18.03 6.48
C SER A 109 -13.13 -17.67 7.35
N ALA A 110 -14.22 -17.17 6.79
CA ALA A 110 -15.48 -16.96 7.52
C ALA A 110 -16.00 -18.27 8.12
N LYS A 111 -16.02 -19.36 7.32
CA LYS A 111 -16.43 -20.69 7.76
C LYS A 111 -15.55 -21.23 8.88
N LYS A 112 -14.22 -21.07 8.80
CA LYS A 112 -13.28 -21.47 9.86
C LYS A 112 -13.56 -20.76 11.19
N LEU A 113 -14.01 -19.50 11.12
CA LEU A 113 -14.37 -18.71 12.28
C LEU A 113 -15.81 -18.95 12.79
N GLY A 114 -16.59 -19.81 12.09
CA GLY A 114 -17.97 -20.10 12.42
C GLY A 114 -18.95 -18.96 12.07
N TYR A 115 -18.54 -18.03 11.18
CA TYR A 115 -19.41 -16.94 10.75
C TYR A 115 -20.26 -17.36 9.54
N ASN A 116 -21.55 -17.03 9.61
CA ASN A 116 -22.42 -17.00 8.45
C ASN A 116 -22.30 -15.61 7.80
N THR A 117 -21.80 -15.54 6.58
CA THR A 117 -21.56 -14.27 5.88
C THR A 117 -22.85 -13.50 5.57
N GLN A 118 -24.00 -14.15 5.52
CA GLN A 118 -25.29 -13.48 5.37
C GLN A 118 -25.67 -12.65 6.61
N ASP A 119 -25.33 -13.16 7.81
CA ASP A 119 -25.65 -12.47 9.07
C ASP A 119 -24.74 -11.25 9.35
N ILE A 120 -23.58 -11.20 8.68
CA ILE A 120 -22.59 -10.13 8.80
C ILE A 120 -22.46 -9.31 7.50
N SER A 121 -23.40 -9.45 6.58
CA SER A 121 -23.45 -8.67 5.34
C SER A 121 -23.87 -7.24 5.64
N SER A 122 -23.12 -6.28 5.12
CA SER A 122 -23.44 -4.85 5.18
C SER A 122 -23.93 -4.34 3.83
N GLU A 123 -24.78 -3.31 3.86
CA GLU A 123 -25.30 -2.69 2.64
C GLU A 123 -24.35 -1.61 2.14
N TYR A 124 -23.82 -1.81 0.95
CA TYR A 124 -23.01 -0.82 0.20
C TYR A 124 -23.10 -1.10 -1.29
N GLU A 125 -22.80 -0.08 -2.08
CA GLU A 125 -22.67 -0.17 -3.52
C GLU A 125 -21.18 -0.17 -3.89
N VAL A 126 -20.74 -1.14 -4.70
CA VAL A 126 -19.40 -1.12 -5.29
C VAL A 126 -19.43 -0.18 -6.49
N TYR A 127 -18.69 0.91 -6.39
CA TYR A 127 -18.58 1.89 -7.46
C TYR A 127 -17.54 1.46 -8.49
N GLU A 128 -16.34 1.08 -8.03
CA GLU A 128 -15.20 0.76 -8.88
C GLU A 128 -14.20 -0.13 -8.16
N MET A 129 -13.44 -0.93 -8.91
CA MET A 129 -12.39 -1.78 -8.38
C MET A 129 -11.11 -1.62 -9.20
N HIS A 130 -10.03 -1.23 -8.54
CA HIS A 130 -8.73 -1.05 -9.16
C HIS A 130 -7.71 -2.07 -8.65
N HIS A 131 -6.93 -2.65 -9.57
CA HIS A 131 -5.82 -3.54 -9.25
C HIS A 131 -4.50 -2.84 -9.54
N TYR A 132 -3.56 -2.95 -8.60
CA TYR A 132 -2.24 -2.36 -8.69
C TYR A 132 -1.14 -3.38 -8.42
N LYS A 133 0.02 -3.14 -9.03
CA LYS A 133 1.28 -3.77 -8.66
C LYS A 133 2.11 -2.77 -7.87
N ILE A 134 2.54 -3.13 -6.66
CA ILE A 134 3.45 -2.30 -5.87
C ILE A 134 4.80 -2.29 -6.57
N GLN A 135 5.32 -1.10 -6.84
CA GLN A 135 6.64 -0.90 -7.44
C GLN A 135 7.70 -0.69 -6.35
N ASP A 136 7.34 0.09 -5.32
CA ASP A 136 8.21 0.31 -4.16
C ASP A 136 7.42 0.95 -2.99
N GLN A 137 7.95 0.84 -1.77
CA GLN A 137 7.35 1.47 -0.59
C GLN A 137 8.36 1.66 0.54
N ILE A 138 8.03 2.58 1.44
CA ILE A 138 8.69 2.78 2.73
C ILE A 138 7.61 2.56 3.79
N ILE A 139 7.75 1.49 4.54
CA ILE A 139 6.92 1.21 5.71
C ILE A 139 7.65 1.82 6.90
N GLY A 140 7.08 2.86 7.49
CA GLY A 140 7.57 3.46 8.72
C GLY A 140 6.96 2.78 9.95
N ASN A 141 6.77 3.55 11.01
CA ASN A 141 6.05 3.08 12.18
C ASN A 141 4.56 2.93 11.85
N ASN A 142 3.86 2.00 12.50
CA ASN A 142 2.43 1.73 12.29
C ASN A 142 1.49 2.84 12.82
N ASP A 143 1.95 4.08 12.92
CA ASP A 143 1.22 5.23 13.45
C ASP A 143 0.55 6.10 12.38
N ALA A 144 0.67 5.75 11.09
CA ALA A 144 -0.06 6.41 10.03
C ALA A 144 -1.57 6.08 10.13
N LYS A 145 -2.40 7.12 10.20
CA LYS A 145 -3.86 7.02 10.29
C LYS A 145 -4.57 7.74 9.14
N VAL A 146 -3.85 8.59 8.42
CA VAL A 146 -4.36 9.40 7.32
C VAL A 146 -3.44 9.23 6.12
N TRP A 147 -4.03 9.12 4.95
CA TRP A 147 -3.32 8.83 3.71
C TRP A 147 -3.74 9.79 2.62
N ILE A 148 -2.78 10.36 1.88
CA ILE A 148 -3.05 11.01 0.61
C ILE A 148 -2.80 9.99 -0.49
N TRP A 149 -3.80 9.74 -1.32
CA TRP A 149 -3.65 8.97 -2.55
C TRP A 149 -3.54 9.94 -3.72
N ASN A 150 -2.41 9.88 -4.41
CA ASN A 150 -2.07 10.76 -5.52
C ASN A 150 -2.16 9.97 -6.83
N TYR A 151 -3.12 10.28 -7.64
CA TYR A 151 -3.36 9.61 -8.93
C TYR A 151 -2.68 10.40 -10.05
N ALA A 152 -1.79 9.74 -10.79
CA ALA A 152 -1.06 10.35 -11.89
C ALA A 152 -1.21 9.56 -13.19
N ARG A 153 -0.99 10.26 -14.31
CA ARG A 153 -0.91 9.69 -15.64
C ARG A 153 0.29 10.28 -16.38
N PRO A 154 1.51 9.88 -15.98
CA PRO A 154 2.72 10.42 -16.59
C PRO A 154 2.78 10.13 -18.08
N LYS A 155 3.22 11.12 -18.88
CA LYS A 155 3.53 10.93 -20.30
C LYS A 155 4.69 9.96 -20.51
N ASN A 156 5.64 9.94 -19.55
CA ASN A 156 6.73 8.99 -19.49
C ASN A 156 6.69 8.21 -18.16
N LEU A 157 5.93 7.11 -18.14
CA LEU A 157 5.78 6.27 -16.96
C LEU A 157 7.11 5.72 -16.44
N SER A 158 7.98 5.25 -17.34
CA SER A 158 9.29 4.71 -16.95
C SER A 158 10.19 5.77 -16.30
N GLY A 159 10.22 6.98 -16.85
CA GLY A 159 10.93 8.13 -16.28
C GLY A 159 10.37 8.50 -14.91
N PHE A 160 9.05 8.59 -14.78
CA PHE A 160 8.35 8.87 -13.54
C PHE A 160 8.68 7.86 -12.43
N LEU A 161 8.59 6.55 -12.73
CA LEU A 161 8.93 5.48 -11.79
C LEU A 161 10.42 5.54 -11.38
N SER A 162 11.31 5.68 -12.37
CA SER A 162 12.76 5.76 -12.12
C SER A 162 13.11 6.94 -11.21
N GLU A 163 12.52 8.10 -11.42
CA GLU A 163 12.76 9.28 -10.59
C GLU A 163 12.21 9.10 -9.18
N ASN A 164 10.99 8.57 -9.04
CA ASN A 164 10.42 8.27 -7.72
C ASN A 164 11.35 7.37 -6.90
N MET A 165 11.94 6.35 -7.51
CA MET A 165 12.85 5.43 -6.82
C MET A 165 14.22 6.04 -6.53
N LYS A 166 14.78 6.85 -7.46
CA LYS A 166 16.16 7.34 -7.36
C LYS A 166 16.30 8.68 -6.62
N ILE A 167 15.29 9.54 -6.67
CA ILE A 167 15.32 10.89 -6.08
C ILE A 167 14.35 10.99 -4.90
N TRP A 168 13.07 10.70 -5.13
CA TRP A 168 12.03 10.93 -4.14
C TRP A 168 12.07 9.93 -2.98
N LYS A 169 12.16 8.63 -3.25
CA LYS A 169 12.27 7.61 -2.20
C LYS A 169 13.41 7.87 -1.21
N PRO A 170 14.66 8.18 -1.64
CA PRO A 170 15.74 8.53 -0.71
C PRO A 170 15.43 9.76 0.16
N ILE A 171 14.74 10.77 -0.39
CA ILE A 171 14.31 11.95 0.36
C ILE A 171 13.29 11.56 1.42
N HIS A 172 12.22 10.88 1.03
CA HIS A 172 11.18 10.40 1.94
C HIS A 172 11.73 9.46 3.01
N SER A 173 12.63 8.54 2.62
CA SER A 173 13.26 7.60 3.57
C SER A 173 14.07 8.32 4.65
N ARG A 174 14.84 9.35 4.28
CA ARG A 174 15.58 10.15 5.28
C ARG A 174 14.63 10.91 6.20
N SER A 175 13.62 11.54 5.62
CA SER A 175 12.63 12.31 6.35
C SER A 175 11.85 11.48 7.36
N ILE A 176 11.36 10.32 6.94
CA ILE A 176 10.63 9.36 7.79
C ILE A 176 11.55 8.85 8.92
N LYS A 177 12.79 8.45 8.61
CA LYS A 177 13.74 7.91 9.60
C LYS A 177 14.17 8.95 10.63
N SER A 178 14.38 10.19 10.21
CA SER A 178 14.79 11.29 11.10
C SER A 178 13.62 11.96 11.80
N ASN A 179 12.38 11.60 11.46
CA ASN A 179 11.17 12.28 11.90
C ASN A 179 11.22 13.81 11.65
N SER A 180 11.87 14.21 10.52
CA SER A 180 12.09 15.62 10.20
C SER A 180 10.88 16.27 9.53
N ASN A 181 9.89 15.49 9.15
CA ASN A 181 8.57 15.95 8.70
C ASN A 181 7.47 15.04 9.26
N THR A 182 6.22 15.33 8.91
CA THR A 182 5.04 14.61 9.42
C THR A 182 4.72 13.31 8.67
N MET A 183 5.39 13.06 7.53
CA MET A 183 5.20 11.84 6.74
C MET A 183 5.69 10.60 7.51
N LYS A 184 4.89 9.55 7.53
CA LYS A 184 5.14 8.28 8.24
C LYS A 184 5.41 7.12 7.29
N ASN A 185 4.77 7.10 6.13
CA ASN A 185 4.87 6.06 5.11
C ASN A 185 4.85 6.68 3.72
N TRP A 186 5.39 5.97 2.76
CA TRP A 186 5.36 6.35 1.35
C TRP A 186 5.31 5.10 0.47
N GLY A 187 4.68 5.19 -0.69
CA GLY A 187 4.75 4.12 -1.68
C GLY A 187 4.26 4.53 -3.06
N ILE A 188 4.49 3.62 -4.02
CA ILE A 188 4.13 3.80 -5.41
C ILE A 188 3.70 2.46 -6.03
N GLY A 189 2.61 2.48 -6.78
CA GLY A 189 2.08 1.33 -7.51
C GLY A 189 1.61 1.69 -8.90
N THR A 190 1.80 0.79 -9.85
CA THR A 190 1.25 0.91 -11.21
C THR A 190 -0.09 0.23 -11.31
N LYS A 191 -1.07 0.88 -11.93
CA LYS A 191 -2.41 0.33 -12.16
C LYS A 191 -2.33 -0.77 -13.23
N LEU A 192 -2.89 -1.93 -12.92
CA LEU A 192 -3.04 -3.06 -13.83
C LEU A 192 -4.41 -3.05 -14.50
N TYR A 193 -5.46 -2.67 -13.76
CA TYR A 193 -6.85 -2.65 -14.22
C TYR A 193 -7.70 -1.71 -13.32
N PRO A 194 -8.70 -1.00 -13.85
CA PRO A 194 -8.92 -0.77 -15.28
C PRO A 194 -7.86 0.15 -15.91
N VAL A 195 -7.66 0.04 -17.21
CA VAL A 195 -6.77 0.90 -17.97
C VAL A 195 -7.54 1.54 -19.15
N GLY A 196 -7.30 2.83 -19.37
CA GLY A 196 -7.99 3.60 -20.39
C GLY A 196 -7.27 4.91 -20.66
N GLN A 197 -7.69 5.66 -21.67
CA GLN A 197 -7.02 6.90 -22.05
C GLN A 197 -7.16 8.00 -21.00
N GLU A 198 -8.27 8.00 -20.25
CA GLU A 198 -8.55 8.99 -19.20
C GLU A 198 -8.19 8.50 -17.80
N GLU A 199 -7.77 7.24 -17.67
CA GLU A 199 -7.43 6.65 -16.39
C GLU A 199 -6.04 7.05 -15.88
N SER A 200 -5.86 7.12 -14.55
CA SER A 200 -4.54 7.16 -13.95
C SER A 200 -3.82 5.83 -14.21
N THR A 201 -2.51 5.88 -14.47
CA THR A 201 -1.69 4.69 -14.71
C THR A 201 -0.81 4.34 -13.52
N VAL A 202 -0.67 5.27 -12.59
CA VAL A 202 0.13 5.12 -11.38
C VAL A 202 -0.55 5.84 -10.22
N MET A 203 -0.35 5.31 -9.02
CA MET A 203 -0.74 5.96 -7.77
C MET A 203 0.47 5.97 -6.84
N THR A 204 0.73 7.12 -6.20
CA THR A 204 1.58 7.19 -5.01
C THR A 204 0.70 7.38 -3.79
N TRP A 205 1.20 6.98 -2.63
CA TRP A 205 0.51 7.21 -1.37
C TRP A 205 1.49 7.73 -0.32
N ASP A 206 1.00 8.66 0.48
CA ASP A 206 1.74 9.32 1.55
C ASP A 206 0.95 9.13 2.85
N GLY A 207 1.56 8.53 3.87
CA GLY A 207 0.91 8.27 5.16
C GLY A 207 1.30 9.31 6.22
N PHE A 208 0.32 9.75 7.02
CA PHE A 208 0.44 10.77 8.05
C PHE A 208 -0.26 10.34 9.35
N GLY A 209 0.11 11.00 10.45
CA GLY A 209 -0.54 10.81 11.75
C GLY A 209 -1.90 11.50 11.87
N SER A 210 -2.13 12.60 11.13
CA SER A 210 -3.34 13.41 11.23
C SER A 210 -3.76 14.04 9.89
N ILE A 211 -5.04 14.44 9.80
CA ILE A 211 -5.58 15.22 8.66
C ILE A 211 -4.85 16.57 8.52
N LYS A 212 -4.51 17.20 9.64
CA LYS A 212 -3.76 18.45 9.65
C LYS A 212 -2.43 18.30 8.89
N ASP A 213 -1.64 17.27 9.22
CA ASP A 213 -0.37 16.99 8.57
C ASP A 213 -0.52 16.72 7.06
N ALA A 214 -1.58 16.00 6.69
CA ALA A 214 -1.89 15.74 5.30
C ALA A 214 -2.27 17.02 4.54
N LEU A 215 -3.10 17.88 5.11
CA LEU A 215 -3.50 19.15 4.50
C LEU A 215 -2.31 20.12 4.39
N GLU A 216 -1.46 20.22 5.40
CA GLU A 216 -0.23 21.04 5.35
C GLU A 216 0.74 20.55 4.26
N THR A 217 0.81 19.24 4.03
CA THR A 217 1.59 18.66 2.92
C THR A 217 1.00 19.00 1.54
N LEU A 218 -0.31 19.22 1.45
CA LEU A 218 -0.98 19.62 0.21
C LEU A 218 -0.84 21.12 -0.09
N ASP A 219 -0.42 21.93 0.88
CA ASP A 219 -0.04 23.32 0.64
C ASP A 219 1.32 23.35 -0.08
N LEU A 220 1.28 23.75 -1.36
CA LEU A 220 2.44 23.78 -2.24
C LEU A 220 3.02 25.19 -2.42
N SER A 221 2.61 26.16 -1.60
CA SER A 221 3.02 27.57 -1.75
C SER A 221 4.54 27.75 -1.77
N ASP A 222 5.27 26.97 -0.98
CA ASP A 222 6.73 27.00 -0.87
C ASP A 222 7.44 25.79 -1.48
N TRP A 223 6.73 24.99 -2.29
CA TRP A 223 7.28 23.77 -2.82
C TRP A 223 8.34 24.03 -3.91
N VAL A 224 9.51 23.40 -3.75
CA VAL A 224 10.61 23.44 -4.73
C VAL A 224 11.01 22.02 -5.11
N ALA A 225 11.09 21.76 -6.41
CA ALA A 225 11.54 20.47 -6.91
C ALA A 225 12.99 20.16 -6.46
N PRO A 226 13.30 18.92 -6.07
CA PRO A 226 14.68 18.54 -5.74
C PRO A 226 15.62 18.77 -6.91
N LYS A 227 16.89 19.09 -6.59
CA LYS A 227 17.92 19.25 -7.62
C LYS A 227 18.04 17.98 -8.48
N GLY A 228 17.96 18.16 -9.79
CA GLY A 228 18.04 17.08 -10.78
C GLY A 228 16.72 16.38 -11.06
N SER A 229 15.62 16.81 -10.45
CA SER A 229 14.29 16.34 -10.81
C SER A 229 13.93 16.72 -12.25
N LYS A 230 13.36 15.77 -12.97
CA LYS A 230 12.77 15.92 -14.29
C LYS A 230 11.28 15.59 -14.28
N MET A 231 10.65 15.66 -13.11
CA MET A 231 9.25 15.29 -12.95
C MET A 231 8.35 16.08 -13.91
N ASN A 232 8.61 17.37 -14.10
CA ASN A 232 7.87 18.21 -15.06
C ASN A 232 8.01 17.75 -16.52
N GLU A 233 9.09 17.00 -16.86
CA GLU A 233 9.24 16.41 -18.21
C GLU A 233 8.44 15.09 -18.30
N TYR A 234 8.40 14.30 -17.22
CA TYR A 234 7.77 12.99 -17.19
C TYR A 234 6.27 13.08 -16.96
N ASP A 235 5.84 14.00 -16.11
CA ASP A 235 4.44 14.23 -15.71
C ASP A 235 4.14 15.74 -15.68
N PRO A 236 4.10 16.39 -16.85
CA PRO A 236 3.92 17.85 -16.94
C PRO A 236 2.57 18.32 -16.43
N ASP A 237 1.57 17.45 -16.44
CA ASP A 237 0.22 17.75 -15.99
C ASP A 237 0.06 17.52 -14.46
N GLY A 238 1.05 16.88 -13.82
CA GLY A 238 1.05 16.57 -12.39
C GLY A 238 -0.01 15.54 -11.97
N PHE A 239 -0.30 15.50 -10.67
CA PHE A 239 -1.34 14.61 -10.17
C PHE A 239 -2.73 15.04 -10.64
N ARG A 240 -3.44 14.15 -11.31
CA ARG A 240 -4.81 14.39 -11.78
C ARG A 240 -5.81 14.57 -10.64
N LEU A 241 -5.58 13.86 -9.54
CA LEU A 241 -6.42 13.90 -8.34
C LEU A 241 -5.57 13.52 -7.13
N ARG A 242 -5.80 14.21 -6.01
CA ARG A 242 -5.25 13.89 -4.70
C ARG A 242 -6.38 13.80 -3.71
N VAL A 243 -6.50 12.67 -3.01
CA VAL A 243 -7.63 12.41 -2.09
C VAL A 243 -7.07 12.01 -0.74
N ILE A 244 -7.64 12.59 0.32
CA ILE A 244 -7.32 12.22 1.70
C ILE A 244 -8.27 11.10 2.13
N TRP A 245 -7.69 10.07 2.75
CA TRP A 245 -8.37 8.93 3.32
C TRP A 245 -7.97 8.74 4.78
N GLU A 246 -8.95 8.48 5.64
CA GLU A 246 -8.75 8.12 7.03
C GLU A 246 -8.83 6.60 7.19
N GLN A 247 -7.89 6.02 7.93
CA GLN A 247 -7.89 4.59 8.22
C GLN A 247 -8.87 4.27 9.35
N VAL A 248 -9.98 3.64 9.02
CA VAL A 248 -10.95 3.15 10.01
C VAL A 248 -10.40 1.91 10.71
N LYS A 249 -9.90 0.95 9.93
CA LYS A 249 -9.30 -0.29 10.44
C LYS A 249 -8.20 -0.78 9.51
N PHE A 250 -7.15 -1.35 10.11
CA PHE A 250 -6.08 -2.06 9.41
C PHE A 250 -5.82 -3.42 10.07
N VAL A 251 -5.53 -4.43 9.27
CA VAL A 251 -5.07 -5.75 9.69
C VAL A 251 -3.88 -6.14 8.82
N GLY A 252 -2.76 -6.48 9.43
CA GLY A 252 -1.52 -6.86 8.76
C GLY A 252 -0.86 -8.08 9.42
N ALA A 253 0.22 -8.58 8.83
CA ALA A 253 0.92 -9.79 9.28
C ALA A 253 1.60 -9.69 10.67
N SER A 254 1.60 -8.51 11.29
CA SER A 254 2.27 -8.22 12.57
C SER A 254 1.31 -8.04 13.76
N GLU A 255 0.03 -8.40 13.60
CA GLU A 255 -0.94 -8.36 14.70
C GLU A 255 -1.37 -9.77 15.16
#